data_c96c4163956b509705bb37c5bc385987
#
_entry.id   c96c4163956b509705bb37c5bc385987
#
_cell.length_a   1.000
_cell.length_b   1.000
_cell.length_c   1.000
_cell.angle_alpha   90.00
_cell.angle_beta   90.00
_cell.angle_gamma   90.00
#
_symmetry.space_group_name_H-M   'P 1'
#
loop_
_entity.id
_entity.type
_entity.pdbx_description
1 polymer ?
#
loop_
_entity_poly.entity_id
_entity_poly.type
_entity_poly.pdbx_seq_one_letter_code
_entity_poly.pdbx_strand_id
1 'polypeptide(L)'
;MCGVSSAANQSESKGFVEDSHLDLTSRNFFFYRDFRNGARNNLGANSRKPVSERNGYRKEWAQAFISYYRSGFTQGTVGFGLDAFAMVGLKLDGGGGTTGTSLLPWGADGEPETEFTKIGGAVKMQLSNTIIKYGDQLPNVPVFASNQVRLLPSTATGFSLVSNEVDNLTVQGGHFTAVSSTDSSHNHGEISTDYTVLPFARSIDYFGGTYKFNDKLSLTAYASQLKDIWHQYYGNATYTLPLSSGKALSFNFNIYDTSDYGSKRGGDIENTSWSIMTGYTTGPHKISVGYQVIDGDEPFDWTAFEGTQSGGVYLSNVANVVPFSEPNEKSWQLRYDLDMAAYGVPGLNIMARYIRGDGMDNSHSTNTFYRRIGNYDPDAKENKEWERNIEVAYVVQSGTAKNLSFRLRHSTHRATTGTRWPDHDEVRVIVEYPLSIF
;
A
#
# COMPACT_ATOMS: atom_id res chain seq x y z
N MET A 1 -0.43 8.44 7.49
CA MET A 1 0.56 8.94 6.52
C MET A 1 1.81 9.28 7.33
N CYS A 2 2.84 8.44 7.32
CA CYS A 2 4.17 8.89 7.75
C CYS A 2 4.65 9.83 6.65
N GLY A 3 4.53 11.13 6.88
CA GLY A 3 5.16 12.13 6.01
C GLY A 3 6.66 11.87 5.99
N VAL A 4 7.28 11.91 4.82
CA VAL A 4 8.72 12.10 4.73
C VAL A 4 8.97 13.43 5.42
N SER A 5 9.47 13.40 6.66
CA SER A 5 9.88 14.63 7.32
C SER A 5 10.97 15.22 6.43
N SER A 6 10.76 16.44 5.95
CA SER A 6 11.83 17.25 5.38
C SER A 6 13.00 17.17 6.36
N ALA A 7 14.12 16.58 5.94
CA ALA A 7 15.29 16.55 6.75
C ALA A 7 15.70 18.01 7.02
N ALA A 8 15.71 18.41 8.29
CA ALA A 8 16.35 19.64 8.68
C ALA A 8 17.82 19.57 8.26
N ASN A 9 18.44 20.69 7.91
CA ASN A 9 19.85 20.71 7.50
C ASN A 9 20.73 20.12 8.61
N GLN A 10 21.77 19.36 8.25
CA GLN A 10 22.70 18.75 9.21
C GLN A 10 23.30 19.80 10.19
N SER A 11 23.48 21.02 9.73
CA SER A 11 23.98 22.12 10.58
C SER A 11 22.99 22.52 11.69
N GLU A 12 21.74 22.10 11.64
CA GLU A 12 20.70 22.36 12.65
C GLU A 12 20.58 21.22 13.67
N SER A 13 21.36 20.14 13.52
CA SER A 13 21.32 19.00 14.42
C SER A 13 21.75 19.41 15.84
N LYS A 14 20.88 19.14 16.81
CA LYS A 14 21.15 19.37 18.23
C LYS A 14 21.95 18.22 18.85
N GLY A 15 21.80 17.00 18.32
CA GLY A 15 22.53 15.84 18.78
C GLY A 15 21.79 14.52 18.58
N PHE A 16 22.52 13.42 18.75
CA PHE A 16 22.01 12.06 18.58
C PHE A 16 20.83 11.75 19.53
N VAL A 17 20.92 12.22 20.79
CA VAL A 17 19.90 11.99 21.83
C VAL A 17 18.87 13.12 21.85
N GLU A 18 19.32 14.36 21.68
CA GLU A 18 18.51 15.57 21.82
C GLU A 18 17.39 15.67 20.78
N ASP A 19 17.64 15.18 19.57
CA ASP A 19 16.66 15.13 18.47
C ASP A 19 16.05 13.72 18.31
N SER A 20 16.17 12.87 19.34
CA SER A 20 15.58 11.53 19.27
C SER A 20 14.09 11.54 19.57
N HIS A 21 13.38 10.60 18.95
CA HIS A 21 11.94 10.40 19.13
C HIS A 21 11.62 8.91 19.29
N LEU A 22 10.72 8.62 20.22
CA LEU A 22 10.13 7.30 20.40
C LEU A 22 8.62 7.40 20.25
N ASP A 23 8.11 6.79 19.19
CA ASP A 23 6.69 6.69 18.91
C ASP A 23 6.21 5.27 19.20
N LEU A 24 5.02 5.14 19.80
CA LEU A 24 4.33 3.89 20.03
C LEU A 24 2.92 3.99 19.43
N THR A 25 2.51 3.00 18.64
CA THR A 25 1.13 2.88 18.15
C THR A 25 0.50 1.59 18.66
N SER A 26 -0.62 1.70 19.37
CA SER A 26 -1.52 0.57 19.64
C SER A 26 -2.52 0.49 18.49
N ARG A 27 -2.62 -0.69 17.83
CA ARG A 27 -3.56 -0.94 16.72
C ARG A 27 -4.39 -2.17 17.03
N ASN A 28 -5.69 -2.01 17.09
CA ASN A 28 -6.66 -3.10 17.14
C ASN A 28 -7.30 -3.23 15.77
N PHE A 29 -7.30 -4.44 15.20
CA PHE A 29 -7.79 -4.66 13.86
C PHE A 29 -8.67 -5.91 13.79
N PHE A 30 -9.95 -5.72 13.47
CA PHE A 30 -10.88 -6.78 13.11
C PHE A 30 -11.11 -6.77 11.61
N PHE A 31 -11.01 -7.96 10.98
CA PHE A 31 -11.20 -8.15 9.55
C PHE A 31 -12.12 -9.35 9.30
N TYR A 32 -13.21 -9.12 8.58
CA TYR A 32 -14.16 -10.14 8.13
C TYR A 32 -14.40 -10.01 6.64
N ARG A 33 -14.24 -11.10 5.89
CA ARG A 33 -14.54 -11.19 4.46
C ARG A 33 -15.43 -12.39 4.22
N ASP A 34 -16.62 -12.15 3.67
CA ASP A 34 -17.64 -13.15 3.39
C ASP A 34 -17.72 -13.38 1.86
N PHE A 35 -17.33 -14.56 1.43
CA PHE A 35 -17.38 -14.95 0.02
C PHE A 35 -18.80 -15.19 -0.43
N ARG A 36 -19.12 -14.82 -1.68
CA ARG A 36 -20.45 -14.91 -2.28
C ARG A 36 -20.44 -15.83 -3.49
N ASN A 37 -21.63 -16.18 -3.97
CA ASN A 37 -21.85 -16.91 -5.22
C ASN A 37 -21.04 -18.21 -5.33
N GLY A 38 -20.91 -18.95 -4.22
CA GLY A 38 -20.22 -20.24 -4.18
C GLY A 38 -18.71 -20.17 -3.98
N ALA A 39 -18.10 -18.96 -4.00
CA ALA A 39 -16.69 -18.82 -3.69
C ALA A 39 -16.38 -19.21 -2.24
N ARG A 40 -15.18 -19.69 -1.99
CA ARG A 40 -14.76 -20.23 -0.69
C ARG A 40 -13.37 -19.72 -0.31
N ASN A 41 -13.09 -19.76 0.98
CA ASN A 41 -11.73 -19.58 1.48
C ASN A 41 -10.85 -20.76 1.07
N ASN A 42 -9.84 -20.53 0.26
CA ASN A 42 -8.90 -21.56 -0.20
C ASN A 42 -7.53 -21.50 0.49
N LEU A 43 -7.37 -20.67 1.54
CA LEU A 43 -6.11 -20.50 2.26
C LEU A 43 -6.11 -21.23 3.62
N GLY A 44 -4.93 -21.32 4.22
CA GLY A 44 -4.72 -21.96 5.50
C GLY A 44 -5.19 -23.42 5.51
N ALA A 45 -5.84 -23.83 6.58
CA ALA A 45 -6.35 -25.20 6.76
C ALA A 45 -7.38 -25.61 5.68
N ASN A 46 -8.05 -24.64 5.02
CA ASN A 46 -8.99 -24.96 3.94
C ASN A 46 -8.32 -25.47 2.65
N SER A 47 -7.05 -25.13 2.40
CA SER A 47 -6.34 -25.58 1.20
C SER A 47 -6.29 -27.11 1.06
N ARG A 48 -6.39 -27.82 2.20
CA ARG A 48 -6.36 -29.29 2.31
C ARG A 48 -7.74 -29.96 2.25
N LYS A 49 -8.83 -29.16 2.23
CA LYS A 49 -10.21 -29.65 2.22
C LYS A 49 -10.80 -29.65 0.81
N PRO A 50 -11.74 -30.56 0.50
CA PRO A 50 -12.58 -30.43 -0.67
C PRO A 50 -13.29 -29.08 -0.68
N VAL A 51 -13.54 -28.50 -1.85
CA VAL A 51 -14.15 -27.16 -2.00
C VAL A 51 -15.46 -27.04 -1.24
N SER A 52 -16.30 -28.10 -1.25
CA SER A 52 -17.59 -28.15 -0.56
C SER A 52 -17.48 -28.04 0.98
N GLU A 53 -16.33 -28.38 1.56
CA GLU A 53 -16.09 -28.38 3.01
C GLU A 53 -15.33 -27.13 3.47
N ARG A 54 -14.91 -26.25 2.55
CA ARG A 54 -14.17 -25.03 2.87
C ARG A 54 -15.11 -23.98 3.44
N ASN A 55 -14.60 -23.19 4.37
CA ASN A 55 -15.34 -22.05 4.93
C ASN A 55 -15.69 -21.03 3.85
N GLY A 56 -16.87 -20.44 3.94
CA GLY A 56 -17.31 -19.37 3.05
C GLY A 56 -16.80 -17.98 3.44
N TYR A 57 -15.91 -17.88 4.43
CA TYR A 57 -15.43 -16.59 4.92
C TYR A 57 -14.00 -16.65 5.46
N ARG A 58 -13.38 -15.47 5.61
CA ARG A 58 -12.17 -15.24 6.40
C ARG A 58 -12.49 -14.31 7.55
N LYS A 59 -11.93 -14.59 8.72
CA LYS A 59 -12.11 -13.74 9.90
C LYS A 59 -10.87 -13.81 10.78
N GLU A 60 -10.29 -12.67 11.08
CA GLU A 60 -9.22 -12.53 12.06
C GLU A 60 -9.44 -11.24 12.87
N TRP A 61 -9.12 -11.29 14.15
CA TRP A 61 -9.09 -10.13 15.03
C TRP A 61 -7.77 -10.14 15.80
N ALA A 62 -7.05 -9.04 15.74
CA ALA A 62 -5.71 -8.97 16.28
C ALA A 62 -5.42 -7.60 16.91
N GLN A 63 -4.48 -7.59 17.86
CA GLN A 63 -3.94 -6.41 18.50
C GLN A 63 -2.46 -6.27 18.12
N ALA A 64 -1.98 -5.06 17.83
CA ALA A 64 -0.58 -4.78 17.66
C ALA A 64 -0.10 -3.65 18.57
N PHE A 65 1.20 -3.72 18.91
CA PHE A 65 1.98 -2.62 19.44
C PHE A 65 3.18 -2.42 18.54
N ILE A 66 3.31 -1.19 18.01
CA ILE A 66 4.30 -0.84 16.99
C ILE A 66 5.12 0.31 17.56
N SER A 67 6.39 0.09 17.82
CA SER A 67 7.29 1.12 18.29
C SER A 67 8.35 1.47 17.25
N TYR A 68 8.62 2.77 17.12
CA TYR A 68 9.69 3.33 16.29
C TYR A 68 10.57 4.24 17.14
N TYR A 69 11.85 3.93 17.23
CA TYR A 69 12.87 4.83 17.73
C TYR A 69 13.62 5.45 16.56
N ARG A 70 13.75 6.76 16.57
CA ARG A 70 14.55 7.52 15.61
C ARG A 70 15.51 8.40 16.40
N SER A 71 16.82 8.13 16.32
CA SER A 71 17.80 9.04 16.90
C SER A 71 17.84 10.36 16.14
N GLY A 72 18.34 11.43 16.77
CA GLY A 72 18.89 12.56 16.03
C GLY A 72 20.16 12.16 15.28
N PHE A 73 20.86 13.15 14.74
CA PHE A 73 22.18 12.97 14.14
C PHE A 73 23.27 13.53 15.07
N THR A 74 24.45 12.93 15.06
CA THR A 74 25.61 13.53 15.72
C THR A 74 25.90 14.89 15.10
N GLN A 75 26.42 15.81 15.89
CA GLN A 75 26.84 17.13 15.41
C GLN A 75 28.09 17.02 14.51
N GLY A 76 28.31 18.03 13.68
CA GLY A 76 29.44 18.11 12.75
C GLY A 76 28.98 18.20 11.29
N THR A 77 29.94 18.24 10.37
CA THR A 77 29.65 18.33 8.92
C THR A 77 28.91 17.09 8.40
N VAL A 78 29.22 15.93 8.96
CA VAL A 78 28.55 14.66 8.70
C VAL A 78 27.95 14.17 9.99
N GLY A 79 26.64 13.96 10.02
CA GLY A 79 25.91 13.40 11.15
C GLY A 79 25.65 11.91 10.97
N PHE A 80 25.73 11.17 12.07
CA PHE A 80 25.37 9.75 12.11
C PHE A 80 24.22 9.53 13.08
N GLY A 81 23.33 8.61 12.72
CA GLY A 81 22.18 8.26 13.54
C GLY A 81 21.73 6.81 13.31
N LEU A 82 20.70 6.44 14.05
CA LEU A 82 20.10 5.10 14.05
C LEU A 82 18.58 5.22 14.07
N ASP A 83 17.92 4.43 13.26
CA ASP A 83 16.48 4.15 13.37
C ASP A 83 16.31 2.69 13.81
N ALA A 84 15.35 2.42 14.70
CA ALA A 84 15.02 1.07 15.12
C ALA A 84 13.51 0.91 15.27
N PHE A 85 13.01 -0.29 15.09
CA PHE A 85 11.62 -0.62 15.39
C PHE A 85 11.50 -1.97 16.10
N ALA A 86 10.47 -2.07 16.93
CA ALA A 86 10.01 -3.33 17.49
C ALA A 86 8.49 -3.37 17.44
N MET A 87 7.95 -4.46 16.91
CA MET A 87 6.53 -4.63 16.68
C MET A 87 6.08 -6.00 17.15
N VAL A 88 4.90 -6.07 17.74
CA VAL A 88 4.26 -7.33 18.13
C VAL A 88 2.82 -7.34 17.67
N GLY A 89 2.40 -8.44 17.07
CA GLY A 89 1.01 -8.75 16.74
C GLY A 89 0.52 -9.90 17.60
N LEU A 90 -0.66 -9.77 18.19
CA LEU A 90 -1.30 -10.73 19.08
C LEU A 90 -2.66 -11.13 18.53
N LYS A 91 -2.95 -12.42 18.42
CA LYS A 91 -4.24 -12.93 18.01
C LYS A 91 -5.25 -12.72 19.15
N LEU A 92 -6.38 -12.11 18.84
CA LEU A 92 -7.54 -12.03 19.74
C LEU A 92 -8.61 -13.05 19.34
N ASP A 93 -8.84 -13.25 18.02
CA ASP A 93 -9.76 -14.24 17.49
C ASP A 93 -9.35 -14.64 16.07
N GLY A 94 -9.60 -15.88 15.68
CA GLY A 94 -9.30 -16.46 14.37
C GLY A 94 -8.93 -17.94 14.48
N GLY A 95 -9.01 -18.67 13.36
CA GLY A 95 -8.74 -20.11 13.31
C GLY A 95 -9.88 -20.88 12.67
N GLY A 96 -9.85 -22.22 12.77
CA GLY A 96 -10.90 -23.08 12.23
C GLY A 96 -11.12 -22.94 10.72
N GLY A 97 -10.10 -22.62 9.96
CA GLY A 97 -10.17 -22.39 8.50
C GLY A 97 -10.63 -20.97 8.11
N THR A 98 -10.60 -20.01 9.02
CA THR A 98 -10.97 -18.60 8.74
C THR A 98 -9.77 -17.72 8.43
N THR A 99 -8.55 -18.28 8.39
CA THR A 99 -7.27 -17.64 8.10
C THR A 99 -7.23 -17.02 6.70
N GLY A 100 -6.36 -16.04 6.50
CA GLY A 100 -6.02 -15.48 5.20
C GLY A 100 -6.46 -14.04 4.98
N THR A 101 -6.64 -13.28 6.06
CA THR A 101 -6.82 -11.82 5.98
C THR A 101 -5.49 -11.06 5.93
N SER A 102 -4.38 -11.77 6.16
CA SER A 102 -3.02 -11.23 6.30
C SER A 102 -2.86 -10.25 7.47
N LEU A 103 -3.65 -10.44 8.52
CA LEU A 103 -3.40 -9.82 9.81
C LEU A 103 -2.42 -10.63 10.64
N LEU A 104 -2.51 -11.97 10.54
CA LEU A 104 -1.71 -12.93 11.30
C LEU A 104 -1.02 -13.91 10.34
N PRO A 105 0.23 -14.30 10.60
CA PRO A 105 0.84 -15.43 9.93
C PRO A 105 0.10 -16.72 10.31
N TRP A 106 0.24 -17.77 9.50
CA TRP A 106 -0.30 -19.09 9.84
C TRP A 106 0.80 -20.16 9.77
N GLY A 107 0.69 -21.12 10.68
CA GLY A 107 1.62 -22.24 10.80
C GLY A 107 1.40 -23.36 9.76
N ALA A 108 2.16 -24.41 9.89
CA ALA A 108 2.09 -25.57 9.00
C ALA A 108 0.74 -26.32 9.08
N ASP A 109 -0.03 -26.15 10.15
CA ASP A 109 -1.40 -26.65 10.31
C ASP A 109 -2.45 -25.80 9.57
N GLY A 110 -2.08 -24.59 9.14
CA GLY A 110 -2.94 -23.63 8.46
C GLY A 110 -3.80 -22.79 9.43
N GLU A 111 -3.48 -22.82 10.72
CA GLU A 111 -4.10 -21.99 11.75
C GLU A 111 -3.30 -20.72 11.98
N PRO A 112 -3.96 -19.58 12.34
CA PRO A 112 -3.23 -18.34 12.60
C PRO A 112 -2.42 -18.44 13.89
N GLU A 113 -1.18 -17.97 13.84
CA GLU A 113 -0.29 -17.92 15.00
C GLU A 113 -0.87 -17.05 16.12
N THR A 114 -0.54 -17.41 17.36
CA THR A 114 -1.03 -16.66 18.55
C THR A 114 -0.36 -15.32 18.70
N GLU A 115 0.90 -15.23 18.28
CA GLU A 115 1.71 -14.01 18.30
C GLU A 115 2.77 -14.03 17.22
N PHE A 116 3.20 -12.87 16.80
CA PHE A 116 4.37 -12.72 15.94
C PHE A 116 5.03 -11.36 16.17
N THR A 117 6.32 -11.26 15.86
CA THR A 117 7.11 -10.07 16.12
C THR A 117 7.92 -9.66 14.91
N LYS A 118 8.21 -8.35 14.81
CA LYS A 118 9.20 -7.80 13.89
C LYS A 118 10.14 -6.90 14.65
N ILE A 119 11.44 -7.09 14.48
CA ILE A 119 12.48 -6.23 15.03
C ILE A 119 13.45 -5.91 13.92
N GLY A 120 13.79 -4.65 13.78
CA GLY A 120 14.73 -4.20 12.76
C GLY A 120 15.21 -2.79 13.00
N GLY A 121 16.09 -2.34 12.14
CA GLY A 121 16.62 -0.99 12.20
C GLY A 121 17.58 -0.68 11.07
N ALA A 122 17.94 0.60 10.96
CA ALA A 122 18.84 1.11 9.95
C ALA A 122 19.80 2.13 10.54
N VAL A 123 21.06 2.05 10.16
CA VAL A 123 22.01 3.13 10.36
C VAL A 123 21.74 4.23 9.34
N LYS A 124 21.95 5.48 9.74
CA LYS A 124 21.74 6.63 8.88
C LYS A 124 22.88 7.62 8.97
N MET A 125 23.16 8.26 7.85
CA MET A 125 24.14 9.32 7.72
C MET A 125 23.48 10.52 7.06
N GLN A 126 23.78 11.72 7.54
CA GLN A 126 23.32 12.97 6.95
C GLN A 126 24.49 13.88 6.61
N LEU A 127 24.46 14.45 5.42
CA LEU A 127 25.33 15.52 4.96
C LEU A 127 24.44 16.61 4.35
N SER A 128 24.49 17.82 4.88
CA SER A 128 23.61 18.91 4.47
C SER A 128 22.12 18.49 4.53
N ASN A 129 21.39 18.53 3.44
CA ASN A 129 19.99 18.08 3.30
C ASN A 129 19.85 16.69 2.67
N THR A 130 20.92 15.88 2.67
CA THR A 130 20.94 14.54 2.10
C THR A 130 21.11 13.49 3.18
N ILE A 131 20.19 12.52 3.24
CA ILE A 131 20.23 11.38 4.17
C ILE A 131 20.40 10.10 3.37
N ILE A 132 21.34 9.26 3.80
CA ILE A 132 21.53 7.90 3.35
C ILE A 132 21.22 6.96 4.50
N LYS A 133 20.51 5.85 4.24
CA LYS A 133 20.22 4.82 5.23
C LYS A 133 20.61 3.44 4.70
N TYR A 134 20.98 2.55 5.62
CA TYR A 134 21.19 1.14 5.34
C TYR A 134 20.62 0.28 6.46
N GLY A 135 19.81 -0.70 6.11
CA GLY A 135 19.16 -1.62 7.03
C GLY A 135 17.67 -1.78 6.73
N ASP A 136 16.89 -2.13 7.76
CA ASP A 136 15.46 -2.35 7.66
C ASP A 136 14.69 -1.04 7.67
N GLN A 137 13.88 -0.81 6.64
CA GLN A 137 13.21 0.45 6.36
C GLN A 137 11.78 0.22 5.86
N LEU A 138 11.01 1.29 5.80
CA LEU A 138 9.68 1.33 5.18
C LEU A 138 9.73 2.24 3.94
N PRO A 139 10.17 1.74 2.77
CA PRO A 139 10.15 2.53 1.55
C PRO A 139 8.72 2.97 1.21
N ASN A 140 8.59 4.15 0.61
CA ASN A 140 7.29 4.70 0.22
C ASN A 140 7.46 5.57 -1.04
N VAL A 141 7.80 4.91 -2.15
CA VAL A 141 7.88 5.52 -3.48
C VAL A 141 6.94 4.80 -4.45
N PRO A 142 6.47 5.43 -5.53
CA PRO A 142 5.45 4.86 -6.41
C PRO A 142 5.78 3.50 -7.02
N VAL A 143 7.04 3.19 -7.16
CA VAL A 143 7.54 1.95 -7.77
C VAL A 143 7.99 0.90 -6.73
N PHE A 144 8.06 1.29 -5.45
CA PHE A 144 8.40 0.39 -4.34
C PHE A 144 7.93 0.96 -3.00
N ALA A 145 6.86 0.42 -2.44
CA ALA A 145 6.30 0.92 -1.19
C ALA A 145 5.93 -0.20 -0.22
N SER A 146 6.21 0.01 1.06
CA SER A 146 5.77 -0.85 2.15
C SER A 146 4.26 -0.81 2.30
N ASN A 147 3.65 -1.97 2.51
CA ASN A 147 2.24 -2.08 2.85
C ASN A 147 2.03 -1.74 4.33
N GLN A 148 1.13 -0.79 4.61
CA GLN A 148 0.80 -0.34 5.96
C GLN A 148 -0.70 -0.54 6.30
N VAL A 149 -1.45 -1.26 5.45
CA VAL A 149 -2.90 -1.41 5.58
C VAL A 149 -3.32 -2.73 6.24
N ARG A 150 -2.38 -3.36 6.95
CA ARG A 150 -2.60 -4.58 7.77
C ARG A 150 -2.20 -4.33 9.22
N LEU A 151 -2.12 -5.40 10.03
CA LEU A 151 -1.81 -5.29 11.46
C LEU A 151 -0.44 -4.69 11.70
N LEU A 152 0.61 -5.28 11.12
CA LEU A 152 1.97 -4.72 11.09
C LEU A 152 2.31 -4.27 9.68
N PRO A 153 3.15 -3.24 9.51
CA PRO A 153 3.66 -2.85 8.19
C PRO A 153 4.65 -3.88 7.64
N SER A 154 4.74 -3.97 6.32
CA SER A 154 5.85 -4.65 5.67
C SER A 154 7.11 -3.78 5.71
N THR A 155 8.29 -4.41 5.69
CA THR A 155 9.60 -3.73 5.73
C THR A 155 10.50 -4.24 4.61
N ALA A 156 11.52 -3.46 4.26
CA ALA A 156 12.51 -3.84 3.25
C ALA A 156 13.92 -3.53 3.75
N THR A 157 14.87 -4.40 3.43
CA THR A 157 16.28 -4.29 3.84
C THR A 157 17.14 -3.86 2.65
N GLY A 158 17.86 -2.75 2.82
CA GLY A 158 18.72 -2.22 1.76
C GLY A 158 19.20 -0.80 2.02
N PHE A 159 19.69 -0.18 0.95
CA PHE A 159 20.10 1.22 0.93
C PHE A 159 18.99 2.13 0.44
N SER A 160 18.85 3.30 1.04
CA SER A 160 18.05 4.39 0.50
C SER A 160 18.77 5.73 0.63
N LEU A 161 18.44 6.66 -0.27
CA LEU A 161 18.90 8.04 -0.28
C LEU A 161 17.68 8.94 -0.43
N VAL A 162 17.66 10.02 0.35
CA VAL A 162 16.72 11.15 0.18
C VAL A 162 17.53 12.43 0.21
N SER A 163 17.36 13.28 -0.79
CA SER A 163 18.07 14.56 -0.92
C SER A 163 17.10 15.70 -1.21
N ASN A 164 17.23 16.77 -0.44
CA ASN A 164 16.51 18.04 -0.60
C ASN A 164 17.48 19.22 -0.78
N GLU A 165 18.61 19.01 -1.45
CA GLU A 165 19.64 20.04 -1.67
C GLU A 165 19.19 21.15 -2.62
N VAL A 166 18.22 20.84 -3.49
CA VAL A 166 17.65 21.79 -4.44
C VAL A 166 16.26 22.18 -3.95
N ASP A 167 16.01 23.49 -3.90
CA ASP A 167 14.72 24.03 -3.48
C ASP A 167 13.57 23.43 -4.29
N ASN A 168 12.52 23.05 -3.61
CA ASN A 168 11.31 22.44 -4.18
C ASN A 168 11.52 21.07 -4.87
N LEU A 169 12.72 20.50 -4.83
CA LEU A 169 13.02 19.19 -5.39
C LEU A 169 13.38 18.19 -4.28
N THR A 170 12.64 17.12 -4.18
CA THR A 170 13.03 15.94 -3.40
C THR A 170 13.47 14.85 -4.36
N VAL A 171 14.71 14.40 -4.24
CA VAL A 171 15.27 13.27 -4.99
C VAL A 171 15.35 12.05 -4.07
N GLN A 172 14.99 10.89 -4.57
CA GLN A 172 15.07 9.63 -3.83
C GLN A 172 15.67 8.52 -4.69
N GLY A 173 16.48 7.68 -4.07
CA GLY A 173 17.05 6.48 -4.68
C GLY A 173 17.10 5.34 -3.68
N GLY A 174 17.13 4.11 -4.17
CA GLY A 174 17.22 2.95 -3.31
C GLY A 174 17.68 1.70 -4.03
N HIS A 175 18.30 0.80 -3.25
CA HIS A 175 18.68 -0.55 -3.63
C HIS A 175 18.31 -1.49 -2.49
N PHE A 176 17.35 -2.38 -2.71
CA PHE A 176 16.84 -3.30 -1.70
C PHE A 176 16.98 -4.74 -2.17
N THR A 177 17.36 -5.61 -1.23
CA THR A 177 17.69 -7.02 -1.52
C THR A 177 16.86 -8.01 -0.73
N ALA A 178 16.11 -7.55 0.26
CA ALA A 178 15.24 -8.40 1.05
C ALA A 178 14.01 -7.62 1.52
N VAL A 179 12.96 -8.35 1.87
CA VAL A 179 11.69 -7.80 2.36
C VAL A 179 11.13 -8.64 3.50
N SER A 180 10.15 -8.10 4.21
CA SER A 180 9.34 -8.82 5.19
C SER A 180 7.88 -8.46 4.98
N SER A 181 7.02 -9.44 4.74
CA SER A 181 5.58 -9.27 4.57
C SER A 181 4.91 -8.73 5.84
N THR A 182 3.67 -8.26 5.73
CA THR A 182 2.89 -7.74 6.87
C THR A 182 2.62 -8.80 7.94
N ASP A 183 2.60 -10.06 7.57
CA ASP A 183 2.33 -11.24 8.38
C ASP A 183 3.55 -12.19 8.49
N SER A 184 4.75 -11.64 8.53
CA SER A 184 6.01 -12.37 8.66
C SER A 184 6.83 -11.85 9.84
N SER A 185 7.61 -12.73 10.48
CA SER A 185 8.55 -12.39 11.57
C SER A 185 10.00 -12.27 11.15
N HIS A 186 10.35 -12.69 9.92
CA HIS A 186 11.73 -12.60 9.44
C HIS A 186 11.95 -11.37 8.52
N ASN A 187 13.23 -10.95 8.37
CA ASN A 187 13.61 -9.76 7.60
C ASN A 187 14.31 -10.11 6.27
N HIS A 188 14.31 -11.38 5.86
CA HIS A 188 15.08 -11.89 4.71
C HIS A 188 14.21 -12.58 3.68
N GLY A 189 12.95 -12.11 3.56
CA GLY A 189 12.02 -12.60 2.55
C GLY A 189 12.40 -12.13 1.15
N GLU A 190 11.82 -12.77 0.16
CA GLU A 190 12.12 -12.52 -1.25
C GLU A 190 11.20 -11.46 -1.85
N ILE A 191 11.79 -10.59 -2.67
CA ILE A 191 11.04 -9.60 -3.45
C ILE A 191 10.36 -10.33 -4.60
N SER A 192 9.07 -10.16 -4.77
CA SER A 192 8.26 -10.82 -5.79
C SER A 192 7.34 -9.84 -6.51
N THR A 193 6.45 -10.35 -7.32
CA THR A 193 5.36 -9.60 -7.94
C THR A 193 4.03 -9.96 -7.30
N ASP A 194 3.04 -9.07 -7.34
CA ASP A 194 1.76 -9.29 -6.65
C ASP A 194 0.86 -10.31 -7.35
N TYR A 195 0.83 -10.25 -8.68
CA TYR A 195 -0.03 -11.15 -9.44
C TYR A 195 0.46 -12.60 -9.47
N THR A 196 1.76 -12.82 -9.58
CA THR A 196 2.29 -14.16 -9.88
C THR A 196 2.94 -14.86 -8.71
N VAL A 197 3.25 -14.16 -7.61
CA VAL A 197 3.99 -14.70 -6.45
C VAL A 197 5.41 -15.20 -6.81
N LEU A 198 5.58 -15.74 -7.98
CA LEU A 198 6.83 -16.20 -8.59
C LEU A 198 6.98 -15.54 -9.98
N PRO A 199 8.15 -15.19 -10.43
CA PRO A 199 9.47 -15.45 -9.83
C PRO A 199 9.86 -14.44 -8.76
N PHE A 200 10.83 -14.81 -7.92
CA PHE A 200 11.46 -13.90 -6.98
C PHE A 200 12.61 -13.13 -7.63
N ALA A 201 12.72 -11.84 -7.31
CA ALA A 201 13.83 -10.99 -7.71
C ALA A 201 14.91 -10.95 -6.62
N ARG A 202 16.17 -10.81 -7.04
CA ARG A 202 17.30 -10.64 -6.11
C ARG A 202 17.41 -9.24 -5.54
N SER A 203 16.91 -8.25 -6.28
CA SER A 203 16.92 -6.83 -5.85
C SER A 203 15.89 -6.03 -6.61
N ILE A 204 15.56 -4.88 -6.02
CA ILE A 204 14.92 -3.77 -6.70
C ILE A 204 15.77 -2.54 -6.54
N ASP A 205 15.99 -1.84 -7.65
CA ASP A 205 16.63 -0.54 -7.72
C ASP A 205 15.61 0.50 -8.14
N TYR A 206 15.65 1.69 -7.55
CA TYR A 206 14.84 2.81 -8.01
C TYR A 206 15.56 4.14 -7.87
N PHE A 207 15.16 5.08 -8.71
CA PHE A 207 15.60 6.47 -8.66
C PHE A 207 14.50 7.38 -9.20
N GLY A 208 14.32 8.53 -8.57
CA GLY A 208 13.34 9.50 -9.01
C GLY A 208 13.17 10.66 -8.05
N GLY A 209 12.08 11.39 -8.20
CA GLY A 209 11.82 12.51 -7.31
C GLY A 209 10.55 13.26 -7.65
N THR A 210 10.27 14.26 -6.82
CA THR A 210 9.13 15.16 -6.96
C THR A 210 9.63 16.61 -6.99
N TYR A 211 9.22 17.36 -7.99
CA TYR A 211 9.45 18.79 -8.11
C TYR A 211 8.15 19.58 -7.91
N LYS A 212 8.15 20.50 -6.97
CA LYS A 212 7.04 21.42 -6.71
C LYS A 212 7.28 22.75 -7.42
N PHE A 213 6.60 22.99 -8.54
CA PHE A 213 6.72 24.26 -9.26
C PHE A 213 6.17 25.42 -8.44
N ASN A 214 5.12 25.16 -7.67
CA ASN A 214 4.46 26.09 -6.74
C ASN A 214 3.47 25.28 -5.87
N ASP A 215 2.71 25.98 -5.03
CA ASP A 215 1.70 25.37 -4.15
C ASP A 215 0.55 24.66 -4.89
N LYS A 216 0.44 24.87 -6.21
CA LYS A 216 -0.66 24.32 -7.03
C LYS A 216 -0.22 23.16 -7.93
N LEU A 217 1.04 23.14 -8.37
CA LEU A 217 1.54 22.19 -9.35
C LEU A 217 2.77 21.46 -8.84
N SER A 218 2.69 20.13 -8.82
CA SER A 218 3.85 19.25 -8.62
C SER A 218 3.91 18.17 -9.70
N LEU A 219 5.13 17.80 -10.07
CA LEU A 219 5.43 16.68 -10.96
C LEU A 219 6.31 15.67 -10.23
N THR A 220 6.03 14.40 -10.46
CA THR A 220 6.81 13.28 -9.91
C THR A 220 7.22 12.35 -11.03
N ALA A 221 8.47 11.88 -11.01
CA ALA A 221 8.94 10.86 -11.93
C ALA A 221 9.86 9.87 -11.21
N TYR A 222 9.69 8.58 -11.50
CA TYR A 222 10.52 7.49 -10.99
C TYR A 222 10.81 6.47 -12.08
N ALA A 223 11.98 5.85 -11.98
CA ALA A 223 12.35 4.65 -12.71
C ALA A 223 12.72 3.56 -11.70
N SER A 224 12.35 2.33 -11.97
CA SER A 224 12.77 1.16 -11.18
C SER A 224 13.15 -0.01 -12.06
N GLN A 225 13.99 -0.88 -11.50
CA GLN A 225 14.39 -2.14 -12.09
C GLN A 225 14.17 -3.24 -11.04
N LEU A 226 13.21 -4.13 -11.29
CA LEU A 226 13.08 -5.37 -10.57
C LEU A 226 13.94 -6.42 -11.27
N LYS A 227 15.01 -6.85 -10.60
CA LYS A 227 16.11 -7.61 -11.22
C LYS A 227 15.63 -8.85 -11.94
N ASP A 228 15.96 -8.93 -13.25
CA ASP A 228 15.63 -10.02 -14.17
C ASP A 228 14.12 -10.26 -14.39
N ILE A 229 13.26 -9.28 -14.03
CA ILE A 229 11.82 -9.34 -14.23
C ILE A 229 11.36 -8.17 -15.11
N TRP A 230 11.47 -6.90 -14.65
CA TRP A 230 11.02 -5.74 -15.42
C TRP A 230 11.78 -4.45 -15.14
N HIS A 231 11.65 -3.51 -16.08
CA HIS A 231 11.78 -2.08 -15.83
C HIS A 231 10.38 -1.48 -15.66
N GLN A 232 10.21 -0.57 -14.72
CA GLN A 232 8.96 0.16 -14.52
C GLN A 232 9.25 1.65 -14.34
N TYR A 233 8.60 2.46 -15.14
CA TYR A 233 8.66 3.91 -15.10
C TYR A 233 7.34 4.46 -14.57
N TYR A 234 7.41 5.53 -13.80
CA TYR A 234 6.24 6.20 -13.24
C TYR A 234 6.31 7.69 -13.47
N GLY A 235 5.19 8.29 -13.87
CA GLY A 235 4.98 9.73 -13.99
C GLY A 235 3.69 10.15 -13.26
N ASN A 236 3.74 11.31 -12.58
CA ASN A 236 2.56 11.91 -11.97
C ASN A 236 2.56 13.43 -12.14
N ALA A 237 1.37 13.98 -12.33
CA ALA A 237 1.11 15.41 -12.27
C ALA A 237 -0.07 15.68 -11.32
N THR A 238 0.16 16.51 -10.31
CA THR A 238 -0.90 16.98 -9.41
C THR A 238 -1.08 18.48 -9.56
N TYR A 239 -2.32 18.91 -9.82
CA TYR A 239 -2.68 20.32 -9.96
C TYR A 239 -3.93 20.67 -9.14
N THR A 240 -3.84 21.76 -8.35
CA THR A 240 -4.98 22.28 -7.60
C THR A 240 -5.27 23.71 -8.06
N LEU A 241 -6.49 23.92 -8.54
CA LEU A 241 -7.02 25.22 -8.97
C LEU A 241 -7.96 25.77 -7.88
N PRO A 242 -7.53 26.75 -7.07
CA PRO A 242 -8.44 27.49 -6.22
C PRO A 242 -9.44 28.28 -7.06
N LEU A 243 -10.73 28.21 -6.75
CA LEU A 243 -11.79 28.94 -7.47
C LEU A 243 -12.25 30.16 -6.69
N SER A 244 -12.68 29.96 -5.45
CA SER A 244 -13.11 30.99 -4.53
C SER A 244 -12.98 30.48 -3.10
N SER A 245 -13.32 31.29 -2.08
CA SER A 245 -13.22 30.85 -0.69
C SER A 245 -13.92 29.51 -0.46
N GLY A 246 -13.17 28.50 0.01
CA GLY A 246 -13.66 27.16 0.29
C GLY A 246 -14.00 26.29 -0.93
N LYS A 247 -13.64 26.72 -2.15
CA LYS A 247 -13.86 25.94 -3.39
C LYS A 247 -12.57 25.73 -4.15
N ALA A 248 -12.37 24.51 -4.65
CA ALA A 248 -11.20 24.16 -5.46
C ALA A 248 -11.52 23.02 -6.42
N LEU A 249 -10.81 22.99 -7.56
CA LEU A 249 -10.67 21.81 -8.42
C LEU A 249 -9.30 21.19 -8.20
N SER A 250 -9.24 19.87 -8.11
CA SER A 250 -8.00 19.11 -8.03
C SER A 250 -7.93 18.13 -9.17
N PHE A 251 -6.73 17.97 -9.74
CA PHE A 251 -6.43 17.01 -10.81
C PHE A 251 -5.22 16.21 -10.37
N ASN A 252 -5.30 14.88 -10.52
CA ASN A 252 -4.20 13.97 -10.28
C ASN A 252 -4.12 12.99 -11.43
N PHE A 253 -3.03 13.03 -12.18
CA PHE A 253 -2.75 12.12 -13.29
C PHE A 253 -1.59 11.21 -12.90
N ASN A 254 -1.71 9.92 -13.18
CA ASN A 254 -0.68 8.92 -12.95
C ASN A 254 -0.52 8.06 -14.20
N ILE A 255 0.72 7.70 -14.50
CA ILE A 255 1.06 6.77 -15.58
C ILE A 255 2.20 5.85 -15.13
N TYR A 256 2.07 4.58 -15.43
CA TYR A 256 3.12 3.57 -15.36
C TYR A 256 3.35 2.99 -16.74
N ASP A 257 4.61 2.73 -17.05
CA ASP A 257 5.05 1.98 -18.21
C ASP A 257 5.97 0.86 -17.72
N THR A 258 5.63 -0.39 -18.04
CA THR A 258 6.31 -1.58 -17.53
C THR A 258 6.69 -2.47 -18.70
N SER A 259 7.96 -2.83 -18.79
CA SER A 259 8.47 -3.76 -19.79
C SER A 259 9.38 -4.80 -19.17
N ASP A 260 9.39 -6.01 -19.70
CA ASP A 260 10.27 -7.07 -19.24
C ASP A 260 11.76 -6.70 -19.31
N TYR A 261 12.56 -7.33 -18.44
CA TYR A 261 13.99 -7.03 -18.35
C TYR A 261 14.84 -8.28 -18.01
N GLY A 262 16.06 -8.28 -18.54
CA GLY A 262 17.11 -9.27 -18.23
C GLY A 262 16.76 -10.67 -18.72
N SER A 263 16.76 -11.65 -17.83
CA SER A 263 16.40 -13.04 -18.16
C SER A 263 14.87 -13.27 -18.25
N LYS A 264 14.06 -12.23 -18.15
CA LYS A 264 12.59 -12.26 -18.26
C LYS A 264 11.95 -13.33 -17.38
N ARG A 265 12.37 -13.42 -16.13
CA ARG A 265 11.88 -14.43 -15.19
C ARG A 265 10.38 -14.33 -14.89
N GLY A 266 9.76 -13.17 -15.15
CA GLY A 266 8.32 -12.95 -15.12
C GLY A 266 7.61 -13.20 -16.46
N GLY A 267 8.32 -13.70 -17.47
CA GLY A 267 7.82 -13.85 -18.85
C GLY A 267 7.88 -12.53 -19.60
N ASP A 268 7.25 -12.49 -20.78
CA ASP A 268 7.11 -11.26 -21.56
C ASP A 268 6.09 -10.36 -20.88
N ILE A 269 6.47 -9.11 -20.68
CA ILE A 269 5.64 -8.08 -20.01
C ILE A 269 5.72 -6.80 -20.83
N GLU A 270 4.57 -6.28 -21.23
CA GLU A 270 4.42 -4.97 -21.85
C GLU A 270 3.09 -4.38 -21.41
N ASN A 271 3.12 -3.34 -20.58
CA ASN A 271 1.92 -2.74 -20.01
C ASN A 271 2.11 -1.24 -19.79
N THR A 272 1.20 -0.44 -20.33
CA THR A 272 1.08 1.00 -20.05
C THR A 272 -0.23 1.25 -19.32
N SER A 273 -0.17 1.61 -18.05
CA SER A 273 -1.33 1.85 -17.20
C SER A 273 -1.39 3.31 -16.76
N TRP A 274 -2.55 3.94 -16.92
CA TRP A 274 -2.70 5.33 -16.52
C TRP A 274 -4.05 5.62 -15.86
N SER A 275 -4.10 6.69 -15.09
CA SER A 275 -5.32 7.15 -14.44
C SER A 275 -5.36 8.65 -14.27
N ILE A 276 -6.58 9.20 -14.25
CA ILE A 276 -6.86 10.58 -13.88
C ILE A 276 -7.96 10.64 -12.84
N MET A 277 -7.75 11.44 -11.81
CA MET A 277 -8.75 11.77 -10.80
C MET A 277 -8.98 13.27 -10.79
N THR A 278 -10.24 13.68 -10.97
CA THR A 278 -10.67 15.06 -10.84
C THR A 278 -11.59 15.20 -9.63
N GLY A 279 -11.30 16.17 -8.75
CA GLY A 279 -12.08 16.42 -7.54
C GLY A 279 -12.56 17.87 -7.49
N TYR A 280 -13.82 18.06 -7.10
CA TYR A 280 -14.39 19.36 -6.75
C TYR A 280 -14.66 19.41 -5.26
N THR A 281 -14.04 20.38 -4.59
CA THR A 281 -14.23 20.65 -3.17
C THR A 281 -15.10 21.91 -3.01
N THR A 282 -16.10 21.85 -2.13
CA THR A 282 -16.93 23.00 -1.75
C THR A 282 -17.31 22.87 -0.27
N GLY A 283 -16.74 23.72 0.58
CA GLY A 283 -16.90 23.61 2.03
C GLY A 283 -16.50 22.20 2.54
N PRO A 284 -17.40 21.52 3.28
CA PRO A 284 -17.13 20.19 3.83
C PRO A 284 -17.24 19.04 2.81
N HIS A 285 -17.66 19.32 1.58
CA HIS A 285 -17.94 18.32 0.56
C HIS A 285 -16.83 18.23 -0.48
N LYS A 286 -16.45 17.00 -0.85
CA LYS A 286 -15.61 16.74 -2.01
C LYS A 286 -16.24 15.64 -2.86
N ILE A 287 -16.48 15.93 -4.15
CA ILE A 287 -16.90 14.96 -5.14
C ILE A 287 -15.74 14.73 -6.08
N SER A 288 -15.40 13.47 -6.34
CA SER A 288 -14.31 13.11 -7.25
C SER A 288 -14.78 12.09 -8.28
N VAL A 289 -14.31 12.25 -9.52
CA VAL A 289 -14.49 11.30 -10.62
C VAL A 289 -13.13 10.84 -11.08
N GLY A 290 -12.94 9.53 -11.18
CA GLY A 290 -11.72 8.88 -11.64
C GLY A 290 -11.96 8.07 -12.89
N TYR A 291 -10.93 7.98 -13.73
CA TYR A 291 -10.86 7.08 -14.87
C TYR A 291 -9.47 6.45 -14.95
N GLN A 292 -9.41 5.15 -15.23
CA GLN A 292 -8.18 4.37 -15.29
C GLN A 292 -8.24 3.40 -16.46
N VAL A 293 -7.11 3.21 -17.11
CA VAL A 293 -6.93 2.29 -18.24
C VAL A 293 -5.70 1.44 -17.97
N ILE A 294 -5.86 0.15 -18.16
CA ILE A 294 -4.79 -0.84 -18.23
C ILE A 294 -4.65 -1.19 -19.71
N ASP A 295 -3.54 -0.82 -20.32
CA ASP A 295 -3.26 -1.06 -21.73
C ASP A 295 -2.13 -2.08 -21.85
N GLY A 296 -2.47 -3.31 -22.16
CA GLY A 296 -1.57 -4.45 -22.26
C GLY A 296 -2.29 -5.78 -22.16
N ASP A 297 -1.66 -6.81 -22.74
CA ASP A 297 -2.17 -8.19 -22.70
C ASP A 297 -1.90 -8.88 -21.36
N GLU A 298 -1.01 -8.33 -20.54
CA GLU A 298 -0.76 -8.70 -19.16
C GLU A 298 -1.40 -7.68 -18.21
N PRO A 299 -1.77 -8.09 -16.98
CA PRO A 299 -2.27 -7.17 -15.97
C PRO A 299 -1.19 -6.15 -15.60
N PHE A 300 -1.60 -4.96 -15.13
CA PHE A 300 -0.66 -4.10 -14.45
C PHE A 300 -0.24 -4.75 -13.13
N ASP A 301 1.03 -5.09 -13.01
CA ASP A 301 1.63 -5.74 -11.84
C ASP A 301 2.61 -4.79 -11.13
N TRP A 302 2.91 -5.07 -9.87
CA TRP A 302 3.82 -4.29 -9.03
C TRP A 302 4.58 -5.19 -8.07
N THR A 303 5.61 -4.64 -7.44
CA THR A 303 6.42 -5.37 -6.47
C THR A 303 5.60 -5.78 -5.25
N ALA A 304 5.81 -7.01 -4.81
CA ALA A 304 5.23 -7.58 -3.62
C ALA A 304 6.33 -8.04 -2.64
N PHE A 305 5.93 -8.18 -1.39
CA PHE A 305 6.78 -8.62 -0.30
C PHE A 305 6.40 -10.06 0.01
N GLU A 306 7.27 -11.03 -0.36
CA GLU A 306 7.06 -12.49 -0.19
C GLU A 306 5.78 -13.00 -0.89
N GLY A 307 5.33 -12.33 -1.95
CA GLY A 307 4.19 -12.74 -2.76
C GLY A 307 2.81 -12.65 -2.12
N THR A 308 2.69 -12.18 -0.88
CA THR A 308 1.42 -12.19 -0.15
C THR A 308 0.81 -10.81 0.03
N GLN A 309 1.60 -9.76 0.02
CA GLN A 309 1.13 -8.40 0.28
C GLN A 309 1.84 -7.40 -0.61
N SER A 310 1.05 -6.77 -1.47
CA SER A 310 1.49 -5.70 -2.34
C SER A 310 1.96 -4.46 -1.57
N GLY A 311 2.96 -3.82 -2.08
CA GLY A 311 3.29 -2.44 -1.77
C GLY A 311 2.23 -1.47 -2.32
N GLY A 312 2.46 -0.18 -2.19
CA GLY A 312 1.52 0.83 -2.69
C GLY A 312 1.49 0.91 -4.22
N VAL A 313 0.30 1.08 -4.77
CA VAL A 313 0.06 1.44 -6.16
C VAL A 313 -0.62 2.80 -6.20
N TYR A 314 -0.17 3.67 -7.11
CA TYR A 314 -0.61 5.07 -7.16
C TYR A 314 -1.64 5.36 -8.27
N LEU A 315 -2.16 4.34 -8.94
CA LEU A 315 -3.30 4.48 -9.84
C LEU A 315 -4.57 4.85 -9.07
N SER A 316 -5.43 5.63 -9.68
CA SER A 316 -6.56 6.28 -9.00
C SER A 316 -7.67 5.33 -8.56
N ASN A 317 -7.88 4.23 -9.28
CA ASN A 317 -8.97 3.28 -9.02
C ASN A 317 -8.55 2.09 -8.15
N VAL A 318 -7.34 2.11 -7.59
CA VAL A 318 -6.95 1.11 -6.57
C VAL A 318 -7.86 1.27 -5.35
N ALA A 319 -8.64 0.24 -5.08
CA ALA A 319 -9.69 0.25 -4.07
C ALA A 319 -9.29 -0.47 -2.77
N ASN A 320 -10.25 -0.78 -1.90
CA ASN A 320 -9.98 -1.48 -0.65
C ASN A 320 -9.77 -2.98 -0.86
N VAL A 321 -10.35 -3.53 -1.93
CA VAL A 321 -10.41 -4.95 -2.24
C VAL A 321 -9.63 -5.26 -3.50
N VAL A 322 -9.94 -4.57 -4.61
CA VAL A 322 -9.35 -4.84 -5.92
C VAL A 322 -8.65 -3.61 -6.49
N PRO A 323 -7.59 -3.80 -7.27
CA PRO A 323 -6.82 -2.71 -7.85
C PRO A 323 -7.36 -2.23 -9.21
N PHE A 324 -8.34 -2.93 -9.82
CA PHE A 324 -8.83 -2.67 -11.18
C PHE A 324 -7.68 -2.65 -12.19
N SER A 325 -6.92 -3.73 -12.22
CA SER A 325 -5.64 -3.84 -12.94
C SER A 325 -5.54 -5.07 -13.86
N GLU A 326 -6.69 -5.66 -14.23
CA GLU A 326 -6.77 -6.78 -15.17
C GLU A 326 -6.39 -6.33 -16.60
N PRO A 327 -5.94 -7.24 -17.48
CA PRO A 327 -5.57 -6.90 -18.87
C PRO A 327 -6.69 -6.18 -19.62
N ASN A 328 -6.33 -5.10 -20.31
CA ASN A 328 -7.24 -4.28 -21.14
C ASN A 328 -8.38 -3.60 -20.37
N GLU A 329 -8.38 -3.65 -19.05
CA GLU A 329 -9.44 -3.08 -18.21
C GLU A 329 -9.53 -1.57 -18.30
N LYS A 330 -10.77 -1.08 -18.44
CA LYS A 330 -11.11 0.34 -18.33
C LYS A 330 -12.07 0.52 -17.18
N SER A 331 -11.69 1.32 -16.21
CA SER A 331 -12.50 1.54 -15.02
C SER A 331 -12.78 3.01 -14.76
N TRP A 332 -13.94 3.29 -14.16
CA TRP A 332 -14.29 4.61 -13.68
C TRP A 332 -14.74 4.57 -12.23
N GLN A 333 -14.58 5.69 -11.52
CA GLN A 333 -15.04 5.80 -10.15
C GLN A 333 -15.78 7.12 -9.90
N LEU A 334 -16.77 7.04 -9.00
CA LEU A 334 -17.39 8.18 -8.35
C LEU A 334 -17.12 8.07 -6.85
N ARG A 335 -16.60 9.13 -6.25
CA ARG A 335 -16.29 9.21 -4.83
C ARG A 335 -16.85 10.49 -4.22
N TYR A 336 -17.39 10.36 -3.02
CA TYR A 336 -17.86 11.46 -2.19
C TYR A 336 -17.18 11.38 -0.82
N ASP A 337 -16.63 12.51 -0.37
CA ASP A 337 -16.04 12.68 0.95
C ASP A 337 -16.74 13.83 1.67
N LEU A 338 -17.09 13.65 2.94
CA LEU A 338 -17.76 14.59 3.81
C LEU A 338 -16.99 14.78 5.10
N ASP A 339 -16.59 16.04 5.38
CA ASP A 339 -16.03 16.46 6.67
C ASP A 339 -17.15 16.96 7.58
N MET A 340 -17.43 16.25 8.65
CA MET A 340 -18.50 16.55 9.59
C MET A 340 -18.16 17.70 10.57
N ALA A 341 -16.95 18.26 10.52
CA ALA A 341 -16.57 19.41 11.35
C ALA A 341 -17.50 20.60 11.13
N ALA A 342 -17.92 20.84 9.89
CA ALA A 342 -18.88 21.89 9.54
C ALA A 342 -20.29 21.68 10.14
N TYR A 343 -20.59 20.46 10.57
CA TYR A 343 -21.86 20.06 11.20
C TYR A 343 -21.74 19.85 12.71
N GLY A 344 -20.65 20.36 13.32
CA GLY A 344 -20.43 20.31 14.77
C GLY A 344 -19.81 19.02 15.29
N VAL A 345 -19.31 18.14 14.40
CA VAL A 345 -18.63 16.89 14.79
C VAL A 345 -17.22 16.86 14.22
N PRO A 346 -16.28 17.68 14.74
CA PRO A 346 -14.91 17.71 14.25
C PRO A 346 -14.22 16.36 14.46
N GLY A 347 -13.45 15.94 13.44
CA GLY A 347 -12.76 14.65 13.43
C GLY A 347 -13.58 13.50 12.85
N LEU A 348 -14.87 13.67 12.59
CA LEU A 348 -15.69 12.68 11.90
C LEU A 348 -15.67 12.94 10.39
N ASN A 349 -15.26 11.90 9.63
CA ASN A 349 -15.23 11.91 8.17
C ASN A 349 -16.01 10.71 7.62
N ILE A 350 -16.75 10.92 6.55
CA ILE A 350 -17.53 9.88 5.86
C ILE A 350 -17.10 9.85 4.41
N MET A 351 -16.83 8.67 3.88
CA MET A 351 -16.50 8.43 2.48
C MET A 351 -17.43 7.39 1.89
N ALA A 352 -17.95 7.66 0.69
CA ALA A 352 -18.63 6.68 -0.15
C ALA A 352 -17.98 6.66 -1.54
N ARG A 353 -17.76 5.46 -2.09
CA ARG A 353 -17.12 5.26 -3.38
C ARG A 353 -17.75 4.10 -4.13
N TYR A 354 -17.91 4.28 -5.42
CA TYR A 354 -18.27 3.22 -6.36
C TYR A 354 -17.28 3.23 -7.53
N ILE A 355 -16.77 2.06 -7.84
CA ILE A 355 -15.85 1.84 -8.97
C ILE A 355 -16.42 0.72 -9.83
N ARG A 356 -16.26 0.84 -11.14
CA ARG A 356 -16.62 -0.19 -12.09
C ARG A 356 -15.55 -0.31 -13.16
N GLY A 357 -15.12 -1.55 -13.43
CA GLY A 357 -14.24 -1.97 -14.51
C GLY A 357 -14.99 -2.80 -15.55
N ASP A 358 -14.67 -2.58 -16.80
CA ASP A 358 -15.23 -3.27 -17.95
C ASP A 358 -14.13 -3.55 -18.99
N GLY A 359 -14.36 -4.52 -19.86
CA GLY A 359 -13.53 -4.78 -21.04
C GLY A 359 -12.25 -5.57 -20.77
N MET A 360 -12.17 -6.26 -19.63
CA MET A 360 -11.04 -7.15 -19.33
C MET A 360 -11.01 -8.30 -20.33
N ASP A 361 -9.84 -8.50 -20.96
CA ASP A 361 -9.61 -9.57 -21.91
C ASP A 361 -8.29 -10.30 -21.60
N ASN A 362 -8.39 -11.51 -21.09
CA ASN A 362 -7.25 -12.34 -20.71
C ASN A 362 -6.73 -13.21 -21.86
N SER A 363 -7.45 -13.27 -22.98
CA SER A 363 -7.22 -14.25 -24.04
C SER A 363 -6.00 -13.95 -24.92
N HIS A 364 -5.50 -12.75 -24.88
CA HIS A 364 -4.34 -12.31 -25.67
C HIS A 364 -3.00 -12.61 -24.99
N SER A 365 -2.98 -12.72 -23.66
CA SER A 365 -1.74 -13.02 -22.94
C SER A 365 -1.19 -14.40 -23.29
N THR A 366 0.06 -14.45 -23.68
CA THR A 366 0.84 -15.69 -23.83
C THR A 366 1.74 -15.99 -22.63
N ASN A 367 1.78 -15.08 -21.67
CA ASN A 367 2.63 -15.18 -20.50
C ASN A 367 2.15 -16.28 -19.54
N THR A 368 2.94 -17.35 -19.43
CA THR A 368 2.57 -18.54 -18.65
C THR A 368 2.53 -18.30 -17.14
N PHE A 369 3.13 -17.22 -16.63
CA PHE A 369 3.05 -16.86 -15.22
C PHE A 369 1.68 -16.29 -14.88
N TYR A 370 1.17 -15.34 -15.65
CA TYR A 370 -0.14 -14.75 -15.43
C TYR A 370 -1.29 -15.74 -15.71
N ARG A 371 -1.14 -16.64 -16.66
CA ARG A 371 -2.14 -17.70 -16.98
C ARG A 371 -2.33 -18.75 -15.87
N ARG A 372 -1.53 -18.75 -14.80
CA ARG A 372 -1.60 -19.72 -13.67
C ARG A 372 -2.25 -19.17 -12.41
N ILE A 373 -2.78 -17.96 -12.45
CA ILE A 373 -3.35 -17.31 -11.26
C ILE A 373 -4.71 -17.93 -10.93
N GLY A 374 -4.84 -18.42 -9.75
CA GLY A 374 -5.93 -19.08 -9.06
C GLY A 374 -7.33 -19.11 -9.69
N ASN A 375 -8.13 -18.06 -9.55
CA ASN A 375 -9.49 -17.99 -10.13
C ASN A 375 -9.52 -17.35 -11.53
N TYR A 376 -8.37 -16.97 -12.04
CA TYR A 376 -8.21 -16.32 -13.32
C TYR A 376 -8.45 -17.31 -14.47
N ASP A 377 -9.42 -17.01 -15.33
CA ASP A 377 -9.63 -17.75 -16.56
C ASP A 377 -8.82 -17.08 -17.68
N PRO A 378 -7.75 -17.75 -18.18
CA PRO A 378 -6.88 -17.16 -19.19
C PRO A 378 -7.57 -16.98 -20.55
N ASP A 379 -8.72 -17.56 -20.77
CA ASP A 379 -9.47 -17.46 -22.03
C ASP A 379 -10.73 -16.57 -21.92
N ALA A 380 -10.96 -16.01 -20.72
CA ALA A 380 -12.12 -15.15 -20.48
C ALA A 380 -12.00 -13.79 -21.19
N LYS A 381 -13.11 -13.35 -21.74
CA LYS A 381 -13.25 -12.09 -22.49
C LYS A 381 -14.40 -11.26 -21.94
N GLU A 382 -14.31 -9.93 -22.14
CA GLU A 382 -15.37 -9.00 -21.75
C GLU A 382 -15.78 -9.10 -20.28
N ASN A 383 -14.82 -9.47 -19.41
CA ASN A 383 -15.05 -9.53 -17.98
C ASN A 383 -15.33 -8.14 -17.42
N LYS A 384 -16.03 -8.14 -16.29
CA LYS A 384 -16.48 -6.92 -15.60
C LYS A 384 -16.39 -7.13 -14.11
N GLU A 385 -16.06 -6.05 -13.40
CA GLU A 385 -16.12 -6.04 -11.94
C GLU A 385 -16.57 -4.68 -11.42
N TRP A 386 -17.03 -4.65 -10.18
CA TRP A 386 -17.31 -3.40 -9.49
C TRP A 386 -17.07 -3.55 -8.00
N GLU A 387 -16.70 -2.43 -7.39
CA GLU A 387 -16.52 -2.32 -5.95
C GLU A 387 -17.24 -1.09 -5.40
N ARG A 388 -17.95 -1.28 -4.29
CA ARG A 388 -18.54 -0.21 -3.49
C ARG A 388 -17.87 -0.17 -2.13
N ASN A 389 -17.44 1.01 -1.71
CA ASN A 389 -16.87 1.23 -0.38
C ASN A 389 -17.66 2.30 0.38
N ILE A 390 -17.82 2.06 1.67
CA ILE A 390 -18.27 3.05 2.65
C ILE A 390 -17.27 3.02 3.80
N GLU A 391 -16.77 4.20 4.18
CA GLU A 391 -15.88 4.36 5.32
C GLU A 391 -16.41 5.45 6.24
N VAL A 392 -16.41 5.18 7.54
CA VAL A 392 -16.63 6.15 8.60
C VAL A 392 -15.39 6.17 9.47
N ALA A 393 -14.76 7.34 9.60
CA ALA A 393 -13.55 7.52 10.39
C ALA A 393 -13.75 8.66 11.39
N TYR A 394 -13.38 8.43 12.65
CA TYR A 394 -13.43 9.43 13.72
C TYR A 394 -12.08 9.49 14.44
N VAL A 395 -11.61 10.71 14.68
CA VAL A 395 -10.41 10.98 15.50
C VAL A 395 -10.81 11.84 16.68
N VAL A 396 -10.47 11.38 17.89
CA VAL A 396 -10.71 12.13 19.13
C VAL A 396 -9.89 13.42 19.14
N GLN A 397 -10.55 14.56 19.33
CA GLN A 397 -9.94 15.88 19.12
C GLN A 397 -9.23 16.44 20.36
N SER A 398 -9.60 16.00 21.57
CA SER A 398 -9.08 16.55 22.83
C SER A 398 -9.15 15.55 23.98
N GLY A 399 -8.62 15.94 25.14
CA GLY A 399 -8.58 15.12 26.35
C GLY A 399 -7.47 14.08 26.33
N THR A 400 -7.50 13.15 27.29
CA THR A 400 -6.47 12.12 27.47
C THR A 400 -6.39 11.12 26.32
N ALA A 401 -7.49 10.94 25.58
CA ALA A 401 -7.57 10.07 24.41
C ALA A 401 -7.40 10.83 23.08
N LYS A 402 -6.86 12.05 23.10
CA LYS A 402 -6.59 12.81 21.85
C LYS A 402 -5.78 11.96 20.88
N ASN A 403 -6.14 12.01 19.57
CA ASN A 403 -5.59 11.24 18.48
C ASN A 403 -5.98 9.74 18.46
N LEU A 404 -6.74 9.22 19.44
CA LEU A 404 -7.36 7.91 19.29
C LEU A 404 -8.31 7.95 18.08
N SER A 405 -8.13 7.02 17.17
CA SER A 405 -8.91 6.96 15.93
C SER A 405 -9.70 5.67 15.81
N PHE A 406 -10.88 5.79 15.24
CA PHE A 406 -11.77 4.68 14.92
C PHE A 406 -12.09 4.72 13.43
N ARG A 407 -12.03 3.56 12.77
CA ARG A 407 -12.36 3.45 11.36
C ARG A 407 -13.17 2.19 11.12
N LEU A 408 -14.35 2.38 10.54
CA LEU A 408 -15.20 1.30 10.04
C LEU A 408 -15.22 1.36 8.52
N ARG A 409 -14.88 0.25 7.87
CA ARG A 409 -14.94 0.08 6.42
C ARG A 409 -15.89 -1.05 6.07
N HIS A 410 -16.72 -0.81 5.07
CA HIS A 410 -17.51 -1.84 4.42
C HIS A 410 -17.24 -1.78 2.92
N SER A 411 -16.92 -2.94 2.34
CA SER A 411 -16.68 -3.08 0.90
C SER A 411 -17.55 -4.19 0.35
N THR A 412 -18.08 -4.01 -0.86
CA THR A 412 -18.78 -5.02 -1.64
C THR A 412 -18.08 -5.13 -2.97
N HIS A 413 -17.61 -6.31 -3.34
CA HIS A 413 -17.03 -6.60 -4.64
C HIS A 413 -17.84 -7.67 -5.38
N ARG A 414 -18.10 -7.46 -6.67
CA ARG A 414 -18.75 -8.42 -7.57
C ARG A 414 -18.07 -8.38 -8.93
N ALA A 415 -17.88 -9.56 -9.52
CA ALA A 415 -17.22 -9.72 -10.81
C ALA A 415 -17.87 -10.83 -11.63
N THR A 416 -17.62 -10.82 -12.93
CA THR A 416 -17.93 -11.97 -13.79
C THR A 416 -16.99 -13.14 -13.47
N THR A 417 -17.40 -14.35 -13.79
CA THR A 417 -16.56 -15.54 -13.63
C THR A 417 -15.30 -15.43 -14.49
N GLY A 418 -14.14 -15.72 -13.92
CA GLY A 418 -12.87 -15.70 -14.65
C GLY A 418 -11.96 -14.53 -14.30
N THR A 419 -12.42 -13.57 -13.50
CA THR A 419 -11.54 -12.55 -12.90
C THR A 419 -10.72 -13.12 -11.75
N ARG A 420 -9.62 -12.47 -11.42
CA ARG A 420 -8.73 -12.87 -10.29
C ARG A 420 -9.46 -12.91 -8.95
N TRP A 421 -10.34 -11.94 -8.72
CA TRP A 421 -10.97 -11.73 -7.41
C TRP A 421 -12.39 -12.27 -7.38
N PRO A 422 -12.71 -13.20 -6.43
CA PRO A 422 -14.06 -13.71 -6.29
C PRO A 422 -14.99 -12.68 -5.65
N ASP A 423 -16.30 -12.89 -5.83
CA ASP A 423 -17.36 -12.13 -5.19
C ASP A 423 -17.28 -12.22 -3.67
N HIS A 424 -17.29 -11.07 -2.98
CA HIS A 424 -17.32 -11.03 -1.52
C HIS A 424 -17.82 -9.70 -0.97
N ASP A 425 -18.19 -9.72 0.29
CA ASP A 425 -18.42 -8.56 1.14
C ASP A 425 -17.35 -8.51 2.24
N GLU A 426 -16.94 -7.31 2.65
CA GLU A 426 -15.87 -7.15 3.59
C GLU A 426 -16.19 -6.07 4.63
N VAL A 427 -15.86 -6.36 5.90
CA VAL A 427 -15.92 -5.42 7.00
C VAL A 427 -14.57 -5.36 7.70
N ARG A 428 -14.06 -4.14 7.90
CA ARG A 428 -12.87 -3.88 8.71
C ARG A 428 -13.20 -2.87 9.79
N VAL A 429 -12.83 -3.18 11.04
CA VAL A 429 -12.84 -2.23 12.16
C VAL A 429 -11.42 -2.04 12.62
N ILE A 430 -10.96 -0.79 12.64
CA ILE A 430 -9.59 -0.45 12.98
C ILE A 430 -9.65 0.63 14.06
N VAL A 431 -8.97 0.38 15.18
CA VAL A 431 -8.79 1.36 16.25
C VAL A 431 -7.30 1.58 16.44
N GLU A 432 -6.84 2.83 16.34
CA GLU A 432 -5.43 3.18 16.47
C GLU A 432 -5.23 4.28 17.48
N TYR A 433 -4.23 4.11 18.32
CA TYR A 433 -3.81 5.14 19.28
C TYR A 433 -2.31 5.38 19.17
N PRO A 434 -1.91 6.46 18.45
CA PRO A 434 -0.51 6.87 18.40
C PRO A 434 -0.14 7.64 19.67
N LEU A 435 1.02 7.32 20.24
CA LEU A 435 1.62 7.95 21.40
C LEU A 435 3.04 8.37 21.04
N SER A 436 3.39 9.63 21.26
CA SER A 436 4.78 10.07 21.26
C SER A 436 5.26 10.05 22.70
N ILE A 437 6.32 9.30 22.97
CA ILE A 437 6.83 9.10 24.33
C ILE A 437 7.82 10.23 24.68
N PHE A 438 8.69 10.59 23.71
CA PHE A 438 9.58 11.75 23.78
C PHE A 438 10.03 12.19 22.40
#